data_890d3cc222df67cb42635fa6a16f6fb5
#
_entry.id   890d3cc222df67cb42635fa6a16f6fb5
#
_cell.length_a   1.000
_cell.length_b   1.000
_cell.length_c   1.000
_cell.angle_alpha   90.00
_cell.angle_beta   90.00
_cell.angle_gamma   90.00
#
_symmetry.space_group_name_H-M   'P 1'
#
loop_
_entity.id
_entity.type
_entity.pdbx_description
1 polymer ?
#
loop_
_entity_poly.entity_id
_entity_poly.type
_entity_poly.pdbx_seq_one_letter_code
_entity_poly.pdbx_strand_id
1 'polypeptide(L)'
;MGKTFFQRGPEIADFSFEMEGRAVEFLMLREDLLDPIVSGNKFRKIGLFQEQMAAGGFAGIASCGGPFSNHLHALARAGYLFGFSTKGLVPGKHFSFLSPTLQDCQKWGMELEMVSREEFAEIRYAKESPEGLAANMLWKGEGGYSEEMYTPYQLLDFGGLEVDEVHVGVGS
;
A
#
# COMPACT_ATOMS: atom_id res chain seq x y z
N MET A 1 -13.31 -10.49 14.92
CA MET A 1 -13.78 -9.30 14.16
C MET A 1 -12.58 -8.38 14.04
N GLY A 2 -11.85 -8.43 12.92
CA GLY A 2 -10.65 -7.63 12.70
C GLY A 2 -11.01 -6.15 12.61
N LYS A 3 -10.25 -5.30 13.28
CA LYS A 3 -10.36 -3.84 13.13
C LYS A 3 -10.11 -3.51 11.66
N THR A 4 -11.03 -2.85 11.00
CA THR A 4 -10.82 -2.33 9.65
C THR A 4 -9.67 -1.33 9.67
N PHE A 5 -8.81 -1.38 8.66
CA PHE A 5 -7.61 -0.55 8.51
C PHE A 5 -7.90 0.95 8.65
N PHE A 6 -9.11 1.39 8.30
CA PHE A 6 -9.57 2.78 8.31
C PHE A 6 -10.10 3.31 9.65
N GLN A 7 -10.04 2.53 10.74
CA GLN A 7 -10.52 3.00 12.05
C GLN A 7 -9.57 3.98 12.76
N ARG A 8 -8.39 4.24 12.21
CA ARG A 8 -7.51 5.34 12.61
C ARG A 8 -7.43 6.34 11.45
N GLY A 9 -8.15 7.45 11.57
CA GLY A 9 -7.87 8.62 10.76
C GLY A 9 -6.47 9.16 11.09
N PRO A 10 -5.77 9.79 10.12
CA PRO A 10 -4.54 10.48 10.41
C PRO A 10 -4.78 11.67 11.34
N GLU A 11 -3.80 11.98 12.17
CA GLU A 11 -3.81 13.18 12.99
C GLU A 11 -3.71 14.41 12.11
N ILE A 12 -4.44 15.47 12.46
CA ILE A 12 -4.30 16.78 11.84
C ILE A 12 -3.54 17.66 12.81
N ALA A 13 -2.41 18.19 12.37
CA ALA A 13 -1.56 19.08 13.17
C ALA A 13 -1.50 20.48 12.58
N ASP A 14 -1.55 21.48 13.44
CA ASP A 14 -1.39 22.89 13.08
C ASP A 14 0.10 23.22 12.91
N PHE A 15 0.43 23.89 11.81
CA PHE A 15 1.76 24.40 11.54
C PHE A 15 1.70 25.87 11.16
N SER A 16 2.73 26.61 11.55
CA SER A 16 2.92 27.98 11.10
C SER A 16 4.40 28.24 10.84
N PHE A 17 4.69 29.07 9.85
CA PHE A 17 6.02 29.59 9.59
C PHE A 17 5.92 31.02 9.08
N GLU A 18 7.02 31.76 9.19
CA GLU A 18 7.10 33.12 8.68
C GLU A 18 7.76 33.14 7.29
N MET A 19 7.09 33.73 6.32
CA MET A 19 7.60 33.93 4.96
C MET A 19 7.40 35.37 4.53
N GLU A 20 8.48 36.06 4.20
CA GLU A 20 8.48 37.46 3.77
C GLU A 20 7.75 38.43 4.75
N GLY A 21 7.91 38.19 6.06
CA GLY A 21 7.28 38.98 7.10
C GLY A 21 5.78 38.75 7.31
N ARG A 22 5.25 37.62 6.76
CA ARG A 22 3.87 37.17 6.94
C ARG A 22 3.85 35.79 7.58
N ALA A 23 3.01 35.63 8.59
CA ALA A 23 2.71 34.32 9.13
C ALA A 23 1.87 33.52 8.11
N VAL A 24 2.33 32.33 7.76
CA VAL A 24 1.58 31.35 6.95
C VAL A 24 1.17 30.23 7.89
N GLU A 25 -0.12 30.02 8.03
CA GLU A 25 -0.71 28.95 8.85
C GLU A 25 -1.28 27.89 7.92
N PHE A 26 -1.07 26.62 8.26
CA PHE A 26 -1.62 25.50 7.50
C PHE A 26 -1.84 24.27 8.38
N LEU A 27 -2.74 23.42 7.96
CA LEU A 27 -3.03 22.13 8.57
C LEU A 27 -2.26 21.04 7.83
N MET A 28 -1.59 20.18 8.57
CA MET A 28 -0.90 19.01 8.00
C MET A 28 -1.59 17.72 8.41
N LEU A 29 -2.04 16.98 7.41
CA LEU A 29 -2.56 15.64 7.61
C LEU A 29 -1.38 14.67 7.80
N ARG A 30 -1.17 14.21 9.04
CA ARG A 30 -0.02 13.41 9.46
C ARG A 30 -0.21 11.93 9.16
N GLU A 31 -0.26 11.59 7.88
CA GLU A 31 -0.35 10.18 7.43
C GLU A 31 0.90 9.37 7.75
N ASP A 32 2.02 10.03 7.94
CA ASP A 32 3.29 9.46 8.37
C ASP A 32 3.25 8.86 9.78
N LEU A 33 2.30 9.29 10.62
CA LEU A 33 2.13 8.79 11.99
C LEU A 33 1.22 7.54 12.10
N LEU A 34 0.61 7.10 11.00
CA LEU A 34 -0.29 5.94 10.99
C LEU A 34 0.44 4.62 11.30
N ASP A 35 1.54 4.36 10.61
CA ASP A 35 2.48 3.26 10.86
C ASP A 35 3.82 3.61 10.17
N PRO A 36 4.97 3.22 10.72
CA PRO A 36 6.27 3.56 10.14
C PRO A 36 6.50 3.04 8.72
N ILE A 37 5.77 2.00 8.31
CA ILE A 37 5.93 1.32 7.02
C ILE A 37 4.66 1.48 6.16
N VAL A 38 3.49 1.28 6.78
CA VAL A 38 2.19 1.37 6.09
C VAL A 38 1.61 2.76 6.30
N SER A 39 2.10 3.73 5.56
CA SER A 39 1.71 5.14 5.68
C SER A 39 1.36 5.75 4.32
N GLY A 40 0.76 6.93 4.34
CA GLY A 40 0.41 7.70 3.15
C GLY A 40 -0.44 6.89 2.16
N ASN A 41 -0.11 7.00 0.88
CA ASN A 41 -0.84 6.32 -0.19
C ASN A 41 -0.87 4.79 -0.04
N LYS A 42 0.11 4.18 0.63
CA LYS A 42 0.13 2.73 0.86
C LYS A 42 -0.92 2.30 1.87
N PHE A 43 -1.09 3.08 2.93
CA PHE A 43 -2.14 2.85 3.93
C PHE A 43 -3.52 2.79 3.26
N ARG A 44 -3.83 3.79 2.43
CA ARG A 44 -5.13 3.91 1.75
C ARG A 44 -5.35 2.79 0.74
N LYS A 45 -4.34 2.51 -0.11
CA LYS A 45 -4.42 1.42 -1.09
C LYS A 45 -4.68 0.07 -0.43
N ILE A 46 -3.91 -0.24 0.60
CA ILE A 46 -4.01 -1.54 1.28
C ILE A 46 -5.34 -1.65 2.04
N GLY A 47 -5.85 -0.55 2.59
CA GLY A 47 -7.17 -0.54 3.20
C GLY A 47 -8.27 -0.91 2.21
N LEU A 48 -8.26 -0.31 1.02
CA LEU A 48 -9.18 -0.67 -0.06
C LEU A 48 -9.07 -2.15 -0.45
N PHE A 49 -7.82 -2.67 -0.55
CA PHE A 49 -7.61 -4.09 -0.88
C PHE A 49 -8.12 -5.02 0.21
N GLN A 50 -7.99 -4.63 1.48
CA GLN A 50 -8.53 -5.40 2.58
C GLN A 50 -10.07 -5.47 2.55
N GLU A 51 -10.73 -4.37 2.19
CA GLU A 51 -12.17 -4.36 1.97
C GLU A 51 -12.59 -5.28 0.81
N GLN A 52 -11.91 -5.17 -0.33
CA GLN A 52 -12.15 -6.04 -1.48
C GLN A 52 -11.88 -7.52 -1.17
N MET A 53 -10.82 -7.81 -0.43
CA MET A 53 -10.49 -9.15 0.04
C MET A 53 -11.64 -9.71 0.90
N ALA A 54 -12.15 -8.93 1.85
CA ALA A 54 -13.23 -9.34 2.72
C ALA A 54 -14.54 -9.54 1.95
N ALA A 55 -14.88 -8.63 1.04
CA ALA A 55 -16.08 -8.71 0.21
C ALA A 55 -16.05 -9.91 -0.76
N GLY A 56 -14.88 -10.22 -1.31
CA GLY A 56 -14.68 -11.34 -2.25
C GLY A 56 -14.42 -12.69 -1.57
N GLY A 57 -14.35 -12.75 -0.24
CA GLY A 57 -14.05 -13.99 0.50
C GLY A 57 -12.63 -14.51 0.29
N PHE A 58 -11.67 -13.66 -0.07
CA PHE A 58 -10.27 -14.04 -0.24
C PHE A 58 -9.58 -14.19 1.12
N ALA A 59 -8.61 -15.11 1.21
CA ALA A 59 -7.82 -15.35 2.41
C ALA A 59 -6.57 -14.47 2.50
N GLY A 60 -6.19 -13.83 1.41
CA GLY A 60 -4.99 -13.01 1.35
C GLY A 60 -4.89 -12.16 0.10
N ILE A 61 -3.79 -11.44 -0.02
CA ILE A 61 -3.49 -10.52 -1.12
C ILE A 61 -2.15 -10.89 -1.73
N ALA A 62 -2.13 -11.04 -3.06
CA ALA A 62 -0.92 -11.22 -3.84
C ALA A 62 -0.63 -9.97 -4.68
N SER A 63 0.63 -9.63 -4.83
CA SER A 63 1.07 -8.52 -5.67
C SER A 63 2.46 -8.80 -6.23
N CYS A 64 2.96 -7.92 -7.11
CA CYS A 64 4.31 -8.00 -7.62
C CYS A 64 5.08 -6.70 -7.43
N GLY A 65 6.41 -6.81 -7.46
CA GLY A 65 7.27 -5.65 -7.33
C GLY A 65 8.75 -5.99 -7.33
N GLY A 66 9.60 -5.01 -7.57
CA GLY A 66 11.05 -5.18 -7.54
C GLY A 66 11.61 -5.45 -6.13
N PRO A 67 12.93 -5.74 -6.03
CA PRO A 67 13.58 -6.10 -4.75
C PRO A 67 13.50 -5.03 -3.66
N PHE A 68 13.27 -3.78 -4.02
CA PHE A 68 13.14 -2.63 -3.11
C PHE A 68 11.73 -2.04 -3.14
N SER A 69 10.72 -2.84 -3.47
CA SER A 69 9.34 -2.38 -3.60
C SER A 69 8.75 -1.92 -2.26
N ASN A 70 8.52 -0.62 -2.13
CA ASN A 70 7.79 -0.06 -0.99
C ASN A 70 6.35 -0.57 -0.90
N HIS A 71 5.77 -1.00 -2.04
CA HIS A 71 4.43 -1.58 -2.05
C HIS A 71 4.42 -2.97 -1.41
N LEU A 72 5.33 -3.88 -1.83
CA LEU A 72 5.45 -5.21 -1.21
C LEU A 72 5.79 -5.11 0.27
N HIS A 73 6.69 -4.19 0.65
CA HIS A 73 7.05 -3.93 2.04
C HIS A 73 5.83 -3.56 2.88
N ALA A 74 5.05 -2.59 2.42
CA ALA A 74 3.84 -2.16 3.11
C ALA A 74 2.76 -3.26 3.14
N LEU A 75 2.59 -4.03 2.06
CA LEU A 75 1.64 -5.13 1.99
C LEU A 75 1.99 -6.24 2.98
N ALA A 76 3.26 -6.65 3.04
CA ALA A 76 3.74 -7.64 3.99
C ALA A 76 3.51 -7.20 5.45
N ARG A 77 3.85 -5.94 5.75
CA ARG A 77 3.63 -5.35 7.08
C ARG A 77 2.16 -5.34 7.45
N ALA A 78 1.28 -4.99 6.51
CA ALA A 78 -0.16 -5.00 6.73
C ALA A 78 -0.69 -6.42 6.98
N GLY A 79 -0.26 -7.42 6.20
CA GLY A 79 -0.61 -8.82 6.43
C GLY A 79 -0.26 -9.29 7.84
N TYR A 80 0.95 -8.93 8.31
CA TYR A 80 1.39 -9.20 9.67
C TYR A 80 0.52 -8.53 10.75
N LEU A 81 0.20 -7.24 10.56
CA LEU A 81 -0.58 -6.46 11.53
C LEU A 81 -2.04 -6.89 11.61
N PHE A 82 -2.63 -7.27 10.49
CA PHE A 82 -4.07 -7.53 10.37
C PHE A 82 -4.43 -9.00 10.20
N GLY A 83 -3.43 -9.89 10.12
CA GLY A 83 -3.62 -11.33 10.15
C GLY A 83 -4.17 -11.92 8.86
N PHE A 84 -3.76 -11.39 7.69
CA PHE A 84 -4.08 -11.99 6.39
C PHE A 84 -2.81 -12.44 5.64
N SER A 85 -2.96 -13.43 4.79
CA SER A 85 -1.84 -13.97 4.00
C SER A 85 -1.39 -12.99 2.92
N THR A 86 -0.08 -12.90 2.69
CA THR A 86 0.49 -12.07 1.64
C THR A 86 1.45 -12.84 0.77
N LYS A 87 1.44 -12.58 -0.54
CA LYS A 87 2.37 -13.18 -1.52
C LYS A 87 2.94 -12.09 -2.42
N GLY A 88 4.25 -12.12 -2.64
CA GLY A 88 4.99 -11.19 -3.47
C GLY A 88 5.70 -11.90 -4.62
N LEU A 89 5.36 -11.57 -5.87
CA LEU A 89 6.06 -12.03 -7.06
C LEU A 89 7.17 -11.02 -7.41
N VAL A 90 8.42 -11.49 -7.44
CA VAL A 90 9.61 -10.62 -7.56
C VAL A 90 10.44 -11.03 -8.77
N PRO A 91 10.84 -10.10 -9.66
CA PRO A 91 11.62 -10.46 -10.85
C PRO A 91 13.03 -10.91 -10.47
N GLY A 92 13.44 -12.09 -10.99
CA GLY A 92 14.78 -12.63 -10.82
C GLY A 92 14.77 -14.16 -10.80
N LYS A 93 15.83 -14.79 -11.28
CA LYS A 93 15.93 -16.26 -11.30
C LYS A 93 16.49 -16.84 -10.01
N HIS A 94 17.41 -16.12 -9.38
CA HIS A 94 18.05 -16.51 -8.12
C HIS A 94 18.55 -15.26 -7.43
N PHE A 95 18.11 -14.98 -6.23
CA PHE A 95 18.78 -14.02 -5.37
C PHE A 95 19.75 -14.78 -4.47
N SER A 96 21.03 -14.56 -4.66
CA SER A 96 22.05 -15.01 -3.69
C SER A 96 21.81 -14.35 -2.34
N PHE A 97 21.23 -13.14 -2.34
CA PHE A 97 20.85 -12.39 -1.15
C PHE A 97 19.55 -11.62 -1.41
N LEU A 98 18.63 -11.67 -0.46
CA LEU A 98 17.46 -10.81 -0.45
C LEU A 98 17.86 -9.38 -0.06
N SER A 99 17.23 -8.40 -0.69
CA SER A 99 17.31 -7.01 -0.23
C SER A 99 16.80 -6.88 1.22
N PRO A 100 17.21 -5.87 1.97
CA PRO A 100 16.64 -5.61 3.30
C PRO A 100 15.12 -5.54 3.30
N THR A 101 14.52 -4.91 2.28
CA THR A 101 13.08 -4.85 2.08
C THR A 101 12.43 -6.23 1.97
N LEU A 102 13.00 -7.12 1.16
CA LEU A 102 12.46 -8.48 1.01
C LEU A 102 12.70 -9.35 2.24
N GLN A 103 13.81 -9.12 2.97
CA GLN A 103 14.03 -9.78 4.25
C GLN A 103 12.95 -9.40 5.28
N ASP A 104 12.57 -8.13 5.33
CA ASP A 104 11.47 -7.70 6.19
C ASP A 104 10.13 -8.28 5.74
N CYS A 105 9.87 -8.35 4.44
CA CYS A 105 8.68 -9.03 3.91
C CYS A 105 8.58 -10.47 4.41
N GLN A 106 9.68 -11.23 4.33
CA GLN A 106 9.71 -12.62 4.84
C GLN A 106 9.51 -12.69 6.36
N LYS A 107 10.14 -11.80 7.14
CA LYS A 107 9.94 -11.73 8.60
C LYS A 107 8.49 -11.52 8.98
N TRP A 108 7.74 -10.76 8.16
CA TRP A 108 6.32 -10.51 8.35
C TRP A 108 5.41 -11.58 7.73
N GLY A 109 6.00 -12.68 7.26
CA GLY A 109 5.26 -13.85 6.79
C GLY A 109 4.78 -13.77 5.34
N MET A 110 5.31 -12.83 4.52
CA MET A 110 5.03 -12.80 3.09
C MET A 110 5.72 -13.98 2.40
N GLU A 111 4.95 -14.75 1.64
CA GLU A 111 5.49 -15.71 0.69
C GLU A 111 6.11 -14.96 -0.50
N LEU A 112 7.39 -15.17 -0.76
CA LEU A 112 8.09 -14.58 -1.90
C LEU A 112 8.31 -15.65 -2.97
N GLU A 113 7.86 -15.33 -4.19
CA GLU A 113 8.07 -16.15 -5.37
C GLU A 113 8.91 -15.40 -6.40
N MET A 114 9.94 -16.07 -6.90
CA MET A 114 10.81 -15.52 -7.94
C MET A 114 10.26 -15.87 -9.31
N VAL A 115 10.00 -14.87 -10.13
CA VAL A 115 9.52 -15.00 -11.50
C VAL A 115 10.56 -14.52 -12.49
N SER A 116 10.51 -14.99 -13.73
CA SER A 116 11.40 -14.48 -14.79
C SER A 116 11.11 -13.01 -15.06
N ARG A 117 12.05 -12.30 -15.73
CA ARG A 117 11.81 -10.90 -16.11
C ARG A 117 10.71 -10.78 -17.15
N GLU A 118 10.62 -11.75 -18.02
CA GLU A 118 9.60 -11.86 -19.07
C GLU A 118 8.22 -12.02 -18.43
N GLU A 119 8.06 -12.97 -17.52
CA GLU A 119 6.84 -13.20 -16.77
C GLU A 119 6.46 -11.97 -15.92
N PHE A 120 7.43 -11.35 -15.25
CA PHE A 120 7.18 -10.12 -14.49
C PHE A 120 6.65 -8.99 -15.39
N ALA A 121 7.18 -8.84 -16.60
CA ALA A 121 6.71 -7.81 -17.53
C ALA A 121 5.25 -8.04 -17.97
N GLU A 122 4.82 -9.29 -18.06
CA GLU A 122 3.43 -9.66 -18.39
C GLU A 122 2.46 -9.40 -17.23
N ILE A 123 2.86 -9.78 -16.01
CA ILE A 123 1.95 -9.73 -14.85
C ILE A 123 1.89 -8.34 -14.19
N ARG A 124 2.91 -7.50 -14.32
CA ARG A 124 3.04 -6.27 -13.52
C ARG A 124 1.85 -5.30 -13.61
N TYR A 125 1.15 -5.30 -14.73
CA TYR A 125 -0.06 -4.49 -14.96
C TYR A 125 -1.28 -5.32 -15.34
N ALA A 126 -1.19 -6.66 -15.18
CA ALA A 126 -2.30 -7.53 -15.45
C ALA A 126 -3.46 -7.29 -14.46
N LYS A 127 -4.67 -7.23 -14.98
CA LYS A 127 -5.90 -7.13 -14.18
C LYS A 127 -6.28 -8.48 -13.59
N GLU A 128 -6.02 -9.53 -14.35
CA GLU A 128 -6.33 -10.91 -13.96
C GLU A 128 -5.19 -11.53 -13.16
N SER A 129 -5.54 -12.45 -12.31
CA SER A 129 -4.56 -13.19 -11.51
C SER A 129 -3.62 -13.98 -12.42
N PRO A 130 -2.30 -13.95 -12.15
CA PRO A 130 -1.35 -14.79 -12.87
C PRO A 130 -1.71 -16.26 -12.78
N GLU A 131 -1.34 -17.03 -13.82
CA GLU A 131 -1.48 -18.49 -13.81
C GLU A 131 -0.72 -19.10 -12.62
N GLY A 132 -1.31 -20.06 -11.95
CA GLY A 132 -0.73 -20.70 -10.76
C GLY A 132 -0.92 -19.95 -9.44
N LEU A 133 -1.46 -18.73 -9.45
CA LEU A 133 -1.83 -18.07 -8.21
C LEU A 133 -3.06 -18.77 -7.58
N ALA A 134 -3.01 -19.02 -6.27
CA ALA A 134 -4.10 -19.66 -5.56
C ALA A 134 -5.39 -18.82 -5.67
N ALA A 135 -6.51 -19.50 -6.00
CA ALA A 135 -7.81 -18.85 -6.26
C ALA A 135 -8.38 -18.05 -5.07
N ASN A 136 -7.89 -18.30 -3.86
CA ASN A 136 -8.27 -17.59 -2.64
C ASN A 136 -7.39 -16.35 -2.36
N MET A 137 -6.53 -15.95 -3.30
CA MET A 137 -5.70 -14.73 -3.20
C MET A 137 -6.26 -13.64 -4.10
N LEU A 138 -6.49 -12.45 -3.54
CA LEU A 138 -6.80 -11.25 -4.31
C LEU A 138 -5.53 -10.75 -5.02
N TRP A 139 -5.56 -10.66 -6.33
CA TRP A 139 -4.43 -10.14 -7.13
C TRP A 139 -4.45 -8.61 -7.24
N LYS A 140 -3.27 -8.00 -7.10
CA LYS A 140 -3.01 -6.58 -7.39
C LYS A 140 -1.66 -6.43 -8.11
N GLY A 141 -1.67 -5.71 -9.21
CA GLY A 141 -0.46 -5.48 -10.01
C GLY A 141 0.64 -4.70 -9.28
N GLU A 142 1.70 -4.35 -9.98
CA GLU A 142 2.84 -3.62 -9.44
C GLU A 142 2.43 -2.29 -8.79
N GLY A 143 2.97 -2.00 -7.61
CA GLY A 143 2.63 -0.80 -6.84
C GLY A 143 1.19 -0.79 -6.32
N GLY A 144 0.47 -1.92 -6.41
CA GLY A 144 -0.95 -2.03 -6.09
C GLY A 144 -1.83 -1.47 -7.21
N TYR A 145 -1.39 -1.61 -8.46
CA TYR A 145 -2.19 -1.17 -9.60
C TYR A 145 -3.53 -1.91 -9.67
N SER A 146 -4.60 -1.15 -9.76
CA SER A 146 -5.96 -1.62 -10.08
C SER A 146 -6.78 -0.45 -10.63
N GLU A 147 -7.80 -0.74 -11.44
CA GLU A 147 -8.65 0.33 -12.03
C GLU A 147 -9.45 1.09 -10.98
N GLU A 148 -9.86 0.41 -9.91
CA GLU A 148 -10.63 1.00 -8.83
C GLU A 148 -9.85 2.11 -8.09
N MET A 149 -8.53 2.16 -8.22
CA MET A 149 -7.71 3.23 -7.63
C MET A 149 -7.96 4.60 -8.25
N TYR A 150 -8.57 4.67 -9.41
CA TYR A 150 -8.92 5.91 -10.08
C TYR A 150 -10.38 6.33 -9.82
N THR A 151 -11.17 5.51 -9.13
CA THR A 151 -12.48 5.95 -8.66
C THR A 151 -12.28 7.03 -7.61
N PRO A 152 -13.07 8.12 -7.62
CA PRO A 152 -13.02 9.13 -6.58
C PRO A 152 -13.45 8.49 -5.25
N TYR A 153 -12.47 7.99 -4.53
CA TYR A 153 -12.67 7.47 -3.20
C TYR A 153 -12.69 8.67 -2.25
N GLN A 154 -13.64 8.71 -1.34
CA GLN A 154 -13.59 9.65 -0.22
C GLN A 154 -12.48 9.24 0.75
N LEU A 155 -11.24 9.30 0.26
CA LEU A 155 -10.05 8.87 0.99
C LEU A 155 -9.59 9.89 2.02
N LEU A 156 -10.10 11.11 1.94
CA LEU A 156 -9.75 12.21 2.82
C LEU A 156 -11.03 12.69 3.50
N ASP A 157 -11.23 12.27 4.73
CA ASP A 157 -12.20 12.89 5.61
C ASP A 157 -11.46 13.97 6.42
N PHE A 158 -11.74 15.22 6.12
CA PHE A 158 -11.20 16.37 6.84
C PHE A 158 -12.01 16.69 8.11
N GLY A 159 -12.92 15.81 8.53
CA GLY A 159 -13.69 15.99 9.77
C GLY A 159 -14.59 17.22 9.76
N GLY A 160 -15.01 17.68 8.57
CA GLY A 160 -15.81 18.89 8.39
C GLY A 160 -14.99 20.20 8.45
N LEU A 161 -13.66 20.14 8.35
CA LEU A 161 -12.82 21.32 8.21
C LEU A 161 -13.08 22.01 6.86
N GLU A 162 -13.33 23.30 6.89
CA GLU A 162 -13.33 24.15 5.69
C GLU A 162 -11.89 24.54 5.40
N VAL A 163 -11.40 24.24 4.19
CA VAL A 163 -10.06 24.57 3.72
C VAL A 163 -10.15 25.25 2.35
N ASP A 164 -9.38 26.31 2.15
CA ASP A 164 -9.37 27.06 0.89
C ASP A 164 -8.61 26.29 -0.21
N GLU A 165 -7.51 25.64 0.16
CA GLU A 165 -6.62 24.92 -0.76
C GLU A 165 -6.10 23.63 -0.14
N VAL A 166 -5.87 22.63 -0.98
CA VAL A 166 -5.24 21.36 -0.59
C VAL A 166 -3.98 21.14 -1.41
N HIS A 167 -2.85 21.03 -0.75
CA HIS A 167 -1.56 20.75 -1.35
C HIS A 167 -1.19 19.28 -1.12
N VAL A 168 -0.93 18.54 -2.19
CA VAL A 168 -0.57 17.13 -2.13
C VAL A 168 0.77 16.92 -2.82
N GLY A 169 1.70 16.27 -2.11
CA GLY A 169 2.94 15.80 -2.73
C GLY A 169 2.63 14.64 -3.67
N VAL A 170 2.85 14.83 -4.98
CA VAL A 170 2.69 13.79 -5.97
C VAL A 170 4.05 13.11 -6.16
N GLY A 171 4.16 11.86 -5.69
CA GLY A 171 5.32 11.01 -5.95
C GLY A 171 5.18 10.25 -7.27
N SER A 172 6.32 9.89 -7.84
CA SER A 172 6.41 9.00 -9.02
C SER A 172 6.19 7.54 -8.63
#